data_90b38b40a1e21335a0b502651af358e9
#
_entry.id   90b38b40a1e21335a0b502651af358e9
#
_cell.length_a   1.000
_cell.length_b   1.000
_cell.length_c   1.000
_cell.angle_alpha   90.00
_cell.angle_beta   90.00
_cell.angle_gamma   90.00
#
_symmetry.space_group_name_H-M   'P 1'
#
loop_
_entity.id
_entity.type
_entity.pdbx_description
1 polymer ?
#
loop_
_entity_poly.entity_id
_entity_poly.type
_entity_poly.pdbx_seq_one_letter_code
_entity_poly.pdbx_strand_id
1 'polypeptide(L)'
;MLLLALWELSGFIGLMILAKVFLPVYYRNNCTTTTELLERRYNSKHIRALVSTMFLFINVFVFQPAVIYTGALFMISMTGIQADLLTIAAAFAIFGAAYAVLGGLRAVAVSDTYGGVLVLAMGLLVVVLSLMAINFDFSGIPAERLTLIGDSASPVPWHTLLTGMFLIQIFNIIVI
;
A
#
# COMPACT_ATOMS: atom_id res chain seq x y z
N MET A 1 -8.01 19.72 -1.55
CA MET A 1 -8.06 18.53 -2.40
C MET A 1 -7.84 17.27 -1.58
N LEU A 2 -8.76 16.33 -1.61
CA LEU A 2 -8.72 15.08 -0.84
C LEU A 2 -7.94 13.99 -1.58
N LEU A 3 -6.67 14.24 -1.87
CA LEU A 3 -5.82 13.37 -2.66
C LEU A 3 -5.68 11.96 -2.09
N LEU A 4 -5.54 11.84 -0.76
CA LEU A 4 -5.43 10.55 -0.08
C LEU A 4 -6.73 9.74 -0.20
N ALA A 5 -7.88 10.38 -0.02
CA ALA A 5 -9.16 9.72 -0.19
C ALA A 5 -9.37 9.20 -1.62
N LEU A 6 -8.89 9.95 -2.60
CA LEU A 6 -8.96 9.56 -3.99
C LEU A 6 -8.04 8.36 -4.30
N TRP A 7 -6.86 8.34 -3.71
CA TRP A 7 -5.94 7.21 -3.80
C TRP A 7 -6.58 5.91 -3.26
N GLU A 8 -7.19 5.97 -2.08
CA GLU A 8 -7.88 4.83 -1.47
C GLU A 8 -9.11 4.37 -2.29
N LEU A 9 -9.91 5.31 -2.81
CA LEU A 9 -11.04 4.99 -3.68
C LEU A 9 -10.61 4.30 -4.97
N SER A 10 -9.48 4.71 -5.54
CA SER A 10 -8.93 4.05 -6.74
C SER A 10 -8.48 2.62 -6.44
N GLY A 11 -7.95 2.35 -5.24
CA GLY A 11 -7.63 1.01 -4.75
C GLY A 11 -8.85 0.10 -4.65
N PHE A 12 -9.97 0.62 -4.15
CA PHE A 12 -11.22 -0.13 -4.07
C PHE A 12 -11.72 -0.59 -5.45
N ILE A 13 -11.62 0.26 -6.48
CA ILE A 13 -11.95 -0.10 -7.85
C ILE A 13 -11.03 -1.20 -8.37
N GLY A 14 -9.73 -1.12 -8.09
CA GLY A 14 -8.75 -2.16 -8.40
C GLY A 14 -9.12 -3.52 -7.78
N LEU A 15 -9.52 -3.54 -6.50
CA LEU A 15 -10.00 -4.75 -5.82
C LEU A 15 -11.26 -5.33 -6.46
N MET A 16 -12.20 -4.50 -6.91
CA MET A 16 -13.38 -4.95 -7.63
C MET A 16 -13.03 -5.62 -8.97
N ILE A 17 -12.07 -5.05 -9.70
CA ILE A 17 -11.57 -5.63 -10.95
C ILE A 17 -10.85 -6.95 -10.67
N LEU A 18 -10.00 -6.99 -9.66
CA LEU A 18 -9.33 -8.23 -9.23
C LEU A 18 -10.36 -9.32 -8.93
N ALA A 19 -11.36 -9.01 -8.09
CA ALA A 19 -12.36 -10.00 -7.65
C ALA A 19 -13.26 -10.51 -8.79
N LYS A 20 -13.67 -9.64 -9.71
CA LYS A 20 -14.64 -10.00 -10.76
C LYS A 20 -13.98 -10.51 -12.04
N VAL A 21 -12.79 -10.04 -12.37
CA VAL A 21 -12.13 -10.36 -13.64
C VAL A 21 -10.98 -11.33 -13.44
N PHE A 22 -10.02 -10.99 -12.58
CA PHE A 22 -8.78 -11.76 -12.46
C PHE A 22 -8.94 -13.01 -11.60
N LEU A 23 -9.64 -12.93 -10.48
CA LEU A 23 -9.82 -14.06 -9.58
C LEU A 23 -10.48 -15.28 -10.26
N PRO A 24 -11.56 -15.12 -11.05
CA PRO A 24 -12.11 -16.22 -11.84
C PRO A 24 -11.12 -16.82 -12.85
N VAL A 25 -10.25 -16.00 -13.44
CA VAL A 25 -9.20 -16.47 -14.36
C VAL A 25 -8.17 -17.31 -13.61
N TYR A 26 -7.73 -16.87 -12.43
CA TYR A 26 -6.80 -17.63 -11.59
C TYR A 26 -7.40 -18.99 -11.19
N TYR A 27 -8.64 -19.02 -10.72
CA TYR A 27 -9.31 -20.26 -10.34
C TYR A 27 -9.49 -21.22 -11.51
N ARG A 28 -9.90 -20.73 -12.68
CA ARG A 28 -10.07 -21.57 -13.88
C ARG A 28 -8.76 -22.19 -14.34
N ASN A 29 -7.65 -21.49 -14.15
CA ASN A 29 -6.32 -21.97 -14.53
C ASN A 29 -5.60 -22.71 -13.39
N ASN A 30 -6.22 -22.88 -12.19
CA ASN A 30 -5.59 -23.43 -11.00
C ASN A 30 -4.23 -22.77 -10.70
N CYS A 31 -4.15 -21.45 -10.84
CA CYS A 31 -2.96 -20.66 -10.55
C CYS A 31 -3.17 -19.88 -9.25
N THR A 32 -2.13 -19.79 -8.43
CA THR A 32 -2.14 -19.03 -7.18
C THR A 32 -1.44 -17.69 -7.31
N THR A 33 -0.59 -17.52 -8.32
CA THR A 33 0.21 -16.32 -8.53
C THR A 33 0.13 -15.83 -9.98
N THR A 34 0.32 -14.52 -10.17
CA THR A 34 0.39 -13.91 -11.51
C THR A 34 1.50 -14.52 -12.36
N THR A 35 2.64 -14.81 -11.76
CA THR A 35 3.78 -15.40 -12.46
C THR A 35 3.52 -16.82 -12.94
N GLU A 36 2.74 -17.59 -12.18
CA GLU A 36 2.28 -18.92 -12.58
C GLU A 36 1.28 -18.86 -13.75
N LEU A 37 0.38 -17.87 -13.72
CA LEU A 37 -0.55 -17.64 -14.83
C LEU A 37 0.19 -17.29 -16.13
N LEU A 38 1.25 -16.47 -16.04
CA LEU A 38 2.09 -16.14 -17.19
C LEU A 38 2.84 -17.38 -17.73
N GLU A 39 3.38 -18.23 -16.84
CA GLU A 39 4.00 -19.49 -17.24
C GLU A 39 3.05 -20.34 -18.08
N ARG A 40 1.82 -20.52 -17.59
CA ARG A 40 0.80 -21.32 -18.31
C ARG A 40 0.38 -20.69 -19.62
N ARG A 41 0.20 -19.36 -19.65
CA ARG A 41 -0.23 -18.64 -20.84
C ARG A 41 0.80 -18.69 -21.97
N TYR A 42 2.08 -18.56 -21.63
CA TYR A 42 3.18 -18.54 -22.62
C TYR A 42 3.92 -19.87 -22.72
N ASN A 43 3.52 -20.87 -21.94
CA ASN A 43 4.15 -22.19 -21.86
C ASN A 43 5.68 -22.11 -21.69
N SER A 44 6.15 -21.21 -20.85
CA SER A 44 7.57 -20.93 -20.66
C SER A 44 7.92 -20.67 -19.19
N LYS A 45 8.71 -21.57 -18.59
CA LYS A 45 9.26 -21.42 -17.24
C LYS A 45 10.22 -20.23 -17.12
N HIS A 46 10.85 -19.85 -18.23
CA HIS A 46 11.77 -18.70 -18.23
C HIS A 46 11.04 -17.38 -17.99
N ILE A 47 9.84 -17.21 -18.51
CA ILE A 47 9.00 -16.02 -18.28
C ILE A 47 8.65 -15.92 -16.81
N ARG A 48 8.23 -17.02 -16.17
CA ARG A 48 7.96 -17.06 -14.73
C ARG A 48 9.19 -16.65 -13.92
N ALA A 49 10.34 -17.27 -14.20
CA ALA A 49 11.58 -16.98 -13.49
C ALA A 49 12.00 -15.53 -13.64
N LEU A 50 11.95 -14.98 -14.85
CA LEU A 50 12.32 -13.61 -15.15
C LEU A 50 11.41 -12.63 -14.41
N VAL A 51 10.09 -12.78 -14.52
CA VAL A 51 9.12 -11.88 -13.89
C VAL A 51 9.20 -11.99 -12.37
N SER A 52 9.31 -13.19 -11.81
CA SER A 52 9.48 -13.38 -10.35
C SER A 52 10.78 -12.73 -9.84
N THR A 53 11.87 -12.84 -10.59
CA THR A 53 13.14 -12.20 -10.22
C THR A 53 13.02 -10.67 -10.27
N MET A 54 12.37 -10.12 -11.29
CA MET A 54 12.12 -8.67 -11.36
C MET A 54 11.30 -8.18 -10.17
N PHE A 55 10.21 -8.87 -9.82
CA PHE A 55 9.38 -8.49 -8.67
C PHE A 55 10.16 -8.59 -7.35
N LEU A 56 10.95 -9.65 -7.17
CA LEU A 56 11.81 -9.79 -6.01
C LEU A 56 12.79 -8.62 -5.89
N PHE A 57 13.43 -8.28 -7.00
CA PHE A 57 14.39 -7.18 -7.05
C PHE A 57 13.74 -5.84 -6.70
N ILE A 58 12.59 -5.52 -7.30
CA ILE A 58 11.84 -4.29 -7.01
C ILE A 58 11.40 -4.26 -5.54
N ASN A 59 10.90 -5.37 -5.00
CA ASN A 59 10.52 -5.43 -3.59
C ASN A 59 11.70 -5.17 -2.66
N VAL A 60 12.81 -5.85 -2.85
CA VAL A 60 13.97 -5.79 -1.95
C VAL A 60 14.69 -4.44 -2.05
N PHE A 61 14.84 -3.88 -3.25
CA PHE A 61 15.67 -2.69 -3.46
C PHE A 61 14.89 -1.37 -3.54
N VAL A 62 13.57 -1.43 -3.77
CA VAL A 62 12.75 -0.21 -3.90
C VAL A 62 11.71 -0.13 -2.79
N PHE A 63 10.80 -1.10 -2.70
CA PHE A 63 9.69 -1.02 -1.75
C PHE A 63 10.14 -1.19 -0.29
N GLN A 64 10.94 -2.20 0.00
CA GLN A 64 11.39 -2.48 1.36
C GLN A 64 12.17 -1.30 1.99
N PRO A 65 13.19 -0.73 1.32
CA PRO A 65 13.89 0.44 1.86
C PRO A 65 12.98 1.66 2.04
N ALA A 66 12.05 1.90 1.11
CA ALA A 66 11.11 3.02 1.21
C ALA A 66 10.19 2.91 2.43
N VAL A 67 9.66 1.72 2.70
CA VAL A 67 8.80 1.45 3.87
C VAL A 67 9.58 1.59 5.17
N ILE A 68 10.77 1.01 5.25
CA ILE A 68 11.64 1.08 6.44
C ILE A 68 12.05 2.54 6.72
N TYR A 69 12.45 3.27 5.68
CA TYR A 69 12.81 4.68 5.77
C TYR A 69 11.65 5.53 6.32
N THR A 70 10.46 5.36 5.74
CA THR A 70 9.27 6.10 6.15
C THR A 70 8.89 5.78 7.60
N GLY A 71 8.95 4.50 7.98
CA GLY A 71 8.70 4.07 9.35
C GLY A 71 9.69 4.65 10.36
N ALA A 72 10.98 4.65 10.01
CA ALA A 72 12.03 5.24 10.86
C ALA A 72 11.87 6.76 11.01
N LEU A 73 11.57 7.45 9.91
CA LEU A 73 11.31 8.89 9.92
C LEU A 73 10.10 9.24 10.79
N PHE A 74 9.02 8.46 10.67
CA PHE A 74 7.82 8.61 11.50
C PHE A 74 8.15 8.42 12.99
N MET A 75 8.91 7.38 13.32
CA MET A 75 9.32 7.10 14.70
C MET A 75 10.11 8.28 15.32
N ILE A 76 11.08 8.80 14.60
CA ILE A 76 11.87 9.97 15.04
C ILE A 76 10.97 11.18 15.25
N SER A 77 10.10 11.48 14.30
CA SER A 77 9.25 12.67 14.35
C SER A 77 8.22 12.61 15.48
N MET A 78 7.71 11.44 15.81
CA MET A 78 6.69 11.25 16.84
C MET A 78 7.28 11.17 18.25
N THR A 79 8.43 10.54 18.41
CA THR A 79 9.03 10.31 19.73
C THR A 79 10.07 11.38 20.12
N GLY A 80 10.57 12.14 19.17
CA GLY A 80 11.65 13.11 19.40
C GLY A 80 12.99 12.48 19.78
N ILE A 81 13.17 11.18 19.56
CA ILE A 81 14.41 10.48 19.83
C ILE A 81 15.53 11.07 18.96
N GLN A 82 16.61 11.50 19.61
CA GLN A 82 17.82 11.99 18.94
C GLN A 82 18.72 10.81 18.53
N ALA A 83 18.22 9.95 17.66
CA ALA A 83 18.99 8.87 17.09
C ALA A 83 19.13 9.07 15.57
N ASP A 84 20.23 8.55 15.03
CA ASP A 84 20.44 8.60 13.59
C ASP A 84 19.39 7.76 12.86
N LEU A 85 18.86 8.31 11.78
CA LEU A 85 17.81 7.67 10.95
C LEU A 85 18.22 6.28 10.50
N LEU A 86 19.49 6.12 10.11
CA LEU A 86 20.00 4.83 9.65
C LEU A 86 20.00 3.78 10.77
N THR A 87 20.27 4.18 12.02
CA THR A 87 20.25 3.29 13.19
C THR A 87 18.85 2.75 13.45
N ILE A 88 17.83 3.62 13.40
CA ILE A 88 16.43 3.21 13.60
C ILE A 88 15.95 2.35 12.42
N ALA A 89 16.29 2.72 11.20
CA ALA A 89 15.97 1.92 10.01
C ALA A 89 16.61 0.53 10.06
N ALA A 90 17.88 0.44 10.48
CA ALA A 90 18.57 -0.83 10.66
C ALA A 90 17.92 -1.68 11.76
N ALA A 91 17.52 -1.09 12.87
CA ALA A 91 16.78 -1.79 13.91
C ALA A 91 15.46 -2.37 13.37
N PHE A 92 14.66 -1.59 12.65
CA PHE A 92 13.42 -2.08 12.04
C PHE A 92 13.67 -3.23 11.06
N ALA A 93 14.70 -3.11 10.21
CA ALA A 93 15.07 -4.16 9.27
C ALA A 93 15.46 -5.45 9.99
N ILE A 94 16.29 -5.36 11.02
CA ILE A 94 16.75 -6.53 11.80
C ILE A 94 15.59 -7.18 12.55
N PHE A 95 14.76 -6.41 13.26
CA PHE A 95 13.60 -6.96 13.97
C PHE A 95 12.59 -7.58 13.01
N GLY A 96 12.28 -6.91 11.90
CA GLY A 96 11.38 -7.42 10.87
C GLY A 96 11.90 -8.71 10.24
N ALA A 97 13.18 -8.77 9.88
CA ALA A 97 13.80 -9.97 9.34
C ALA A 97 13.84 -11.11 10.38
N ALA A 98 14.19 -10.80 11.62
CA ALA A 98 14.29 -11.80 12.68
C ALA A 98 12.94 -12.52 12.91
N TYR A 99 11.85 -11.78 13.12
CA TYR A 99 10.57 -12.42 13.35
C TYR A 99 10.04 -13.17 12.10
N ALA A 100 10.32 -12.65 10.91
CA ALA A 100 9.91 -13.30 9.66
C ALA A 100 10.65 -14.62 9.43
N VAL A 101 11.98 -14.63 9.68
CA VAL A 101 12.82 -15.83 9.52
C VAL A 101 12.52 -16.88 10.61
N LEU A 102 12.41 -16.46 11.86
CA LEU A 102 12.17 -17.37 13.00
C LEU A 102 10.72 -17.89 13.05
N GLY A 103 9.75 -17.03 12.72
CA GLY A 103 8.33 -17.38 12.81
C GLY A 103 7.71 -17.86 11.50
N GLY A 104 8.37 -17.67 10.38
CA GLY A 104 7.88 -18.04 9.05
C GLY A 104 6.58 -17.33 8.65
N LEU A 105 5.97 -17.80 7.58
CA LEU A 105 4.75 -17.21 7.00
C LEU A 105 3.57 -17.14 7.99
N ARG A 106 3.46 -18.13 8.88
CA ARG A 106 2.38 -18.16 9.89
C ARG A 106 2.50 -17.02 10.89
N ALA A 107 3.71 -16.75 11.39
CA ALA A 107 3.93 -15.64 12.33
C ALA A 107 3.66 -14.29 11.67
N VAL A 108 4.09 -14.13 10.42
CA VAL A 108 3.81 -12.91 9.62
C VAL A 108 2.30 -12.71 9.47
N ALA A 109 1.55 -13.74 9.03
CA ALA A 109 0.10 -13.63 8.86
C ALA A 109 -0.65 -13.31 10.16
N VAL A 110 -0.22 -13.89 11.29
CA VAL A 110 -0.80 -13.58 12.61
C VAL A 110 -0.48 -12.13 13.01
N SER A 111 0.77 -11.70 12.85
CA SER A 111 1.19 -10.32 13.13
C SER A 111 0.42 -9.30 12.29
N ASP A 112 0.24 -9.58 11.00
CA ASP A 112 -0.52 -8.71 10.08
C ASP A 112 -1.99 -8.61 10.47
N THR A 113 -2.58 -9.71 10.97
CA THR A 113 -3.96 -9.70 11.46
C THR A 113 -4.12 -8.76 12.66
N TYR A 114 -3.24 -8.89 13.67
CA TYR A 114 -3.27 -8.00 14.83
C TYR A 114 -2.95 -6.55 14.44
N GLY A 115 -1.95 -6.35 13.59
CA GLY A 115 -1.58 -5.05 13.06
C GLY A 115 -2.74 -4.39 12.31
N GLY A 116 -3.45 -5.14 11.46
CA GLY A 116 -4.62 -4.67 10.72
C GLY A 116 -5.75 -4.20 11.63
N VAL A 117 -6.09 -5.00 12.66
CA VAL A 117 -7.10 -4.61 13.66
C VAL A 117 -6.69 -3.34 14.40
N LEU A 118 -5.41 -3.25 14.80
CA LEU A 118 -4.89 -2.08 15.51
C LEU A 118 -4.94 -0.82 14.64
N VAL A 119 -4.54 -0.92 13.37
CA VAL A 119 -4.59 0.20 12.41
C VAL A 119 -6.01 0.68 12.19
N LEU A 120 -6.99 -0.23 12.07
CA LEU A 120 -8.40 0.14 11.95
C LEU A 120 -8.92 0.85 13.21
N ALA A 121 -8.58 0.32 14.38
CA ALA A 121 -8.98 0.92 15.67
C ALA A 121 -8.37 2.32 15.85
N MET A 122 -7.08 2.48 15.54
CA MET A 122 -6.38 3.76 15.61
C MET A 122 -6.90 4.75 14.56
N GLY A 123 -7.17 4.30 13.35
CA GLY A 123 -7.76 5.12 12.30
C GLY A 123 -9.14 5.66 12.71
N LEU A 124 -9.98 4.80 13.27
CA LEU A 124 -11.29 5.22 13.79
C LEU A 124 -11.15 6.22 14.94
N LEU A 125 -10.22 5.96 15.88
CA LEU A 125 -9.93 6.85 16.99
C LEU A 125 -9.51 8.24 16.49
N VAL A 126 -8.59 8.32 15.53
CA VAL A 126 -8.11 9.59 14.97
C VAL A 126 -9.28 10.36 14.31
N VAL A 127 -10.15 9.68 13.59
CA VAL A 127 -11.35 10.31 12.99
C VAL A 127 -12.26 10.88 14.07
N VAL A 128 -12.58 10.09 15.10
CA VAL A 128 -13.45 10.53 16.20
C VAL A 128 -12.82 11.72 16.94
N LEU A 129 -11.55 11.64 17.32
CA LEU A 129 -10.87 12.74 18.02
C LEU A 129 -10.78 14.00 17.16
N SER A 130 -10.54 13.87 15.85
CA SER A 130 -10.52 15.01 14.94
C SER A 130 -11.90 15.68 14.83
N LEU A 131 -12.97 14.91 14.73
CA LEU A 131 -14.34 15.43 14.71
C LEU A 131 -14.70 16.13 16.02
N MET A 132 -14.30 15.56 17.15
CA MET A 132 -14.48 16.18 18.46
C MET A 132 -13.70 17.51 18.58
N ALA A 133 -12.48 17.55 18.10
CA ALA A 133 -11.61 18.74 18.16
C ALA A 133 -12.18 19.92 17.38
N ILE A 134 -12.86 19.66 16.26
CA ILE A 134 -13.54 20.70 15.46
C ILE A 134 -15.01 20.94 15.87
N ASN A 135 -15.49 20.26 16.94
CA ASN A 135 -16.91 20.31 17.36
C ASN A 135 -17.91 20.00 16.23
N PHE A 136 -17.54 19.12 15.29
CA PHE A 136 -18.31 18.81 14.07
C PHE A 136 -18.56 20.03 13.16
N ASP A 137 -17.82 21.11 13.35
CA ASP A 137 -17.91 22.31 12.51
C ASP A 137 -16.91 22.25 11.35
N PHE A 138 -17.43 22.10 10.15
CA PHE A 138 -16.66 22.05 8.91
C PHE A 138 -16.58 23.42 8.21
N SER A 139 -17.20 24.47 8.77
CA SER A 139 -17.29 25.79 8.15
C SER A 139 -15.93 26.46 7.91
N GLY A 140 -14.93 26.12 8.72
CA GLY A 140 -13.56 26.61 8.60
C GLY A 140 -12.73 25.94 7.51
N ILE A 141 -13.25 24.90 6.82
CA ILE A 141 -12.50 24.20 5.80
C ILE A 141 -12.77 24.85 4.43
N PRO A 142 -11.73 25.39 3.75
CA PRO A 142 -11.91 25.94 2.42
C PRO A 142 -12.52 24.92 1.44
N ALA A 143 -13.53 25.33 0.68
CA ALA A 143 -14.23 24.46 -0.27
C ALA A 143 -13.27 23.79 -1.28
N GLU A 144 -12.17 24.47 -1.63
CA GLU A 144 -11.10 23.93 -2.50
C GLU A 144 -10.42 22.69 -1.94
N ARG A 145 -10.41 22.51 -0.61
CA ARG A 145 -9.83 21.33 0.05
C ARG A 145 -10.79 20.14 0.10
N LEU A 146 -12.07 20.38 -0.04
CA LEU A 146 -13.12 19.35 -0.03
C LEU A 146 -13.37 18.73 -1.40
N THR A 147 -12.71 19.22 -2.45
CA THR A 147 -12.82 18.65 -3.80
C THR A 147 -11.97 17.39 -3.94
N LEU A 148 -12.55 16.32 -4.48
CA LEU A 148 -11.85 15.09 -4.82
C LEU A 148 -11.03 15.22 -6.10
N ILE A 149 -11.52 16.03 -7.03
CA ILE A 149 -10.95 16.19 -8.37
C ILE A 149 -10.41 17.61 -8.48
N GLY A 150 -9.18 17.77 -8.90
CA GLY A 150 -8.56 19.08 -9.13
C GLY A 150 -8.82 19.61 -10.54
N ASP A 151 -8.90 20.92 -10.65
CA ASP A 151 -8.93 21.61 -11.93
C ASP A 151 -7.60 21.46 -12.67
N SER A 152 -7.58 21.81 -13.95
CA SER A 152 -6.36 21.74 -14.79
C SER A 152 -5.18 22.59 -14.26
N ALA A 153 -5.45 23.59 -13.43
CA ALA A 153 -4.45 24.43 -12.75
C ALA A 153 -3.97 23.84 -11.40
N SER A 154 -4.57 22.76 -10.92
CA SER A 154 -4.20 22.09 -9.67
C SER A 154 -2.88 21.35 -9.82
N PRO A 155 -2.07 21.21 -8.73
CA PRO A 155 -0.86 20.37 -8.71
C PRO A 155 -1.11 18.92 -9.14
N VAL A 156 -2.34 18.43 -8.98
CA VAL A 156 -2.79 17.11 -9.45
C VAL A 156 -4.07 17.29 -10.25
N PRO A 157 -3.97 17.52 -11.55
CA PRO A 157 -5.12 17.71 -12.42
C PRO A 157 -5.88 16.39 -12.64
N TRP A 158 -7.14 16.49 -13.06
CA TRP A 158 -8.05 15.35 -13.22
C TRP A 158 -7.53 14.20 -14.11
N HIS A 159 -6.71 14.52 -15.13
CA HIS A 159 -6.15 13.51 -16.02
C HIS A 159 -5.05 12.67 -15.35
N THR A 160 -4.32 13.20 -14.37
CA THR A 160 -3.35 12.45 -13.55
C THR A 160 -4.03 11.36 -12.74
N LEU A 161 -5.30 11.55 -12.42
CA LEU A 161 -6.13 10.61 -11.70
C LEU A 161 -6.37 9.33 -12.50
N LEU A 162 -6.72 9.48 -13.79
CA LEU A 162 -6.97 8.34 -14.67
C LEU A 162 -5.68 7.63 -15.08
N THR A 163 -4.62 8.39 -15.42
CA THR A 163 -3.39 7.83 -15.96
C THR A 163 -2.38 7.41 -14.88
N GLY A 164 -2.29 8.15 -13.78
CA GLY A 164 -1.36 7.87 -12.70
C GLY A 164 -1.97 6.99 -11.62
N MET A 165 -2.90 7.54 -10.84
CA MET A 165 -3.42 6.86 -9.66
C MET A 165 -4.18 5.59 -9.99
N PHE A 166 -5.10 5.64 -10.96
CA PHE A 166 -5.97 4.51 -11.29
C PHE A 166 -5.17 3.35 -11.87
N LEU A 167 -4.28 3.61 -12.83
CA LEU A 167 -3.44 2.57 -13.43
C LEU A 167 -2.42 1.99 -12.44
N ILE A 168 -1.82 2.82 -11.58
CA ILE A 168 -0.87 2.36 -10.57
C ILE A 168 -1.58 1.48 -9.55
N GLN A 169 -2.76 1.86 -9.08
CA GLN A 169 -3.52 1.05 -8.12
C GLN A 169 -4.01 -0.26 -8.72
N ILE A 170 -4.51 -0.25 -9.95
CA ILE A 170 -4.86 -1.49 -10.66
C ILE A 170 -3.64 -2.40 -10.77
N PHE A 171 -2.50 -1.84 -11.18
CA PHE A 171 -1.26 -2.61 -11.30
C PHE A 171 -0.83 -3.20 -9.94
N ASN A 172 -0.79 -2.42 -8.88
CA ASN A 172 -0.42 -2.90 -7.55
C ASN A 172 -1.33 -4.03 -7.06
N ILE A 173 -2.64 -3.90 -7.23
CA ILE A 173 -3.60 -4.89 -6.70
C ILE A 173 -3.65 -6.16 -7.54
N ILE A 174 -3.42 -6.06 -8.86
CA ILE A 174 -3.53 -7.21 -9.76
C ILE A 174 -2.23 -8.01 -9.83
N VAL A 175 -1.09 -7.33 -9.66
CA VAL A 175 0.24 -7.92 -9.89
C VAL A 175 0.88 -8.46 -8.61
N ILE A 176 0.49 -7.94 -7.45
CA ILE A 176 0.93 -8.43 -6.14
C ILE A 176 0.03 -9.56 -5.68
#